data_34519f79f6757f849d61bd41d2d0ce96
#
_entry.id   34519f79f6757f849d61bd41d2d0ce96
#
_cell.length_a   1.000
_cell.length_b   1.000
_cell.length_c   1.000
_cell.angle_alpha   90.00
_cell.angle_beta   90.00
_cell.angle_gamma   90.00
#
_symmetry.space_group_name_H-M   'P 1'
#
loop_
_entity.id
_entity.type
_entity.pdbx_description
1 polymer ?
#
loop_
_entity_poly.entity_id
_entity_poly.type
_entity_poly.pdbx_seq_one_letter_code
_entity_poly.pdbx_strand_id
1 'polypeptide(L)'
;MSSAAAVAGGPDPLTGLPSSLAAATRPALGVKIDNVAGAWPQAGLNQADIVFDLPVEGGLTRLLAVFHSQDVGLFGPIRSARPVDADLLHLLGHAYFAFSGGTKTDLGPITDHSNATPMWWDVTPSLFVIRKDHAVPHQVFGTTAMLYAGGEQRAPSKTPPPAIFSYAAATPVGAATAKNITAQYDAATGAWSWNGKQYLRNQSGHADMLIDGSQVSATNVVVMSVAVRNTGARDSHGTVVPLPLVIGSGQVWVFRNGLMVKGTWSRPSEAASMKLFTSNGQIIALAPGRTWVEVLPNTRLPQIS
;
A
#
# COMPACT_ATOMS: atom_id res chain seq x y z
N MET A 1 25.82 15.93 22.33
CA MET A 1 25.57 16.20 20.90
C MET A 1 24.14 16.67 20.79
N SER A 2 23.94 17.96 20.47
CA SER A 2 22.62 18.57 20.38
C SER A 2 21.90 18.04 19.14
N SER A 3 20.78 17.34 19.34
CA SER A 3 19.86 16.99 18.28
C SER A 3 19.27 18.30 17.75
N ALA A 4 19.64 18.72 16.55
CA ALA A 4 18.97 19.80 15.87
C ALA A 4 17.49 19.39 15.71
N ALA A 5 16.60 20.14 16.36
CA ALA A 5 15.15 19.97 16.19
C ALA A 5 14.86 20.13 14.69
N ALA A 6 14.40 19.08 14.04
CA ALA A 6 13.92 19.16 12.68
C ALA A 6 12.77 20.18 12.64
N VAL A 7 12.88 21.20 11.80
CA VAL A 7 11.81 22.17 11.57
C VAL A 7 10.63 21.37 11.04
N ALA A 8 9.54 21.30 11.82
CA ALA A 8 8.37 20.53 11.47
C ALA A 8 7.74 21.13 10.20
N GLY A 9 7.68 20.34 9.14
CA GLY A 9 6.72 20.53 8.05
C GLY A 9 5.30 20.37 8.59
N GLY A 10 4.29 20.79 7.83
CA GLY A 10 2.89 20.50 8.16
C GLY A 10 2.61 18.99 8.33
N PRO A 11 1.36 18.57 8.52
CA PRO A 11 1.01 17.15 8.56
C PRO A 11 1.39 16.46 7.26
N ASP A 12 2.02 15.28 7.39
CA ASP A 12 2.31 14.43 6.24
C ASP A 12 1.00 13.99 5.55
N PRO A 13 0.88 14.13 4.22
CA PRO A 13 -0.36 13.88 3.49
C PRO A 13 -0.80 12.42 3.52
N LEU A 14 0.12 11.46 3.75
CA LEU A 14 -0.17 10.03 3.73
C LEU A 14 -0.39 9.43 5.13
N THR A 15 -0.02 10.16 6.18
CA THR A 15 -0.14 9.67 7.56
C THR A 15 -0.88 10.62 8.51
N GLY A 16 -1.00 11.91 8.17
CA GLY A 16 -1.51 12.93 9.10
C GLY A 16 -0.59 13.20 10.30
N LEU A 17 0.59 12.59 10.37
CA LEU A 17 1.61 12.83 11.41
C LEU A 17 2.49 14.02 11.02
N PRO A 18 3.20 14.65 11.98
CA PRO A 18 4.18 15.70 11.64
C PRO A 18 5.20 15.19 10.63
N SER A 19 5.41 15.95 9.56
CA SER A 19 6.33 15.61 8.47
C SER A 19 7.73 16.18 8.72
N SER A 20 8.77 15.51 8.23
CA SER A 20 10.11 16.09 8.11
C SER A 20 10.15 17.08 6.93
N LEU A 21 11.10 18.01 6.96
CA LEU A 21 11.29 18.94 5.85
C LEU A 21 11.63 18.21 4.53
N ALA A 22 12.39 17.13 4.61
CA ALA A 22 12.72 16.30 3.44
C ALA A 22 11.47 15.65 2.83
N ALA A 23 10.57 15.09 3.65
CA ALA A 23 9.31 14.53 3.19
C ALA A 23 8.40 15.61 2.57
N ALA A 24 8.35 16.81 3.17
CA ALA A 24 7.50 17.90 2.66
C ALA A 24 7.86 18.39 1.24
N THR A 25 9.00 17.97 0.69
CA THR A 25 9.52 18.42 -0.61
C THR A 25 9.90 17.29 -1.56
N ARG A 26 9.42 16.06 -1.34
CA ARG A 26 9.71 14.92 -2.22
C ARG A 26 8.43 14.23 -2.70
N PRO A 27 8.43 13.57 -3.86
CA PRO A 27 7.30 12.75 -4.30
C PRO A 27 7.16 11.49 -3.43
N ALA A 28 6.01 10.82 -3.51
CA ALA A 28 5.86 9.48 -2.95
C ALA A 28 6.68 8.46 -3.74
N LEU A 29 7.09 7.38 -3.06
CA LEU A 29 7.71 6.20 -3.65
C LEU A 29 6.76 5.01 -3.47
N GLY A 30 6.12 4.56 -4.55
CA GLY A 30 5.41 3.30 -4.61
C GLY A 30 6.38 2.15 -4.86
N VAL A 31 6.21 1.05 -4.14
CA VAL A 31 7.04 -0.17 -4.31
C VAL A 31 6.13 -1.39 -4.38
N LYS A 32 6.27 -2.18 -5.43
CA LYS A 32 5.54 -3.45 -5.54
C LYS A 32 6.26 -4.53 -4.77
N ILE A 33 5.65 -5.04 -3.70
CA ILE A 33 6.24 -6.04 -2.79
C ILE A 33 5.48 -7.35 -2.91
N ASP A 34 6.22 -8.46 -2.94
CA ASP A 34 5.66 -9.81 -2.99
C ASP A 34 5.02 -10.22 -1.66
N ASN A 35 3.94 -11.01 -1.73
CA ASN A 35 3.19 -11.43 -0.55
C ASN A 35 2.89 -12.94 -0.53
N VAL A 36 3.68 -13.73 -1.24
CA VAL A 36 3.58 -15.20 -1.20
C VAL A 36 4.51 -15.80 -0.15
N ALA A 37 4.25 -17.02 0.29
CA ALA A 37 5.04 -17.67 1.35
C ALA A 37 6.56 -17.70 1.07
N GLY A 38 6.97 -17.87 -0.20
CA GLY A 38 8.39 -17.85 -0.59
C GLY A 38 9.07 -16.48 -0.45
N ALA A 39 8.31 -15.41 -0.28
CA ALA A 39 8.80 -14.06 -0.08
C ALA A 39 9.01 -13.69 1.40
N TRP A 40 8.52 -14.50 2.32
CA TRP A 40 8.61 -14.24 3.75
C TRP A 40 9.97 -14.66 4.32
N PRO A 41 10.49 -13.92 5.33
CA PRO A 41 9.98 -12.64 5.85
C PRO A 41 10.28 -11.46 4.92
N GLN A 42 9.34 -10.49 4.79
CA GLN A 42 9.56 -9.26 4.07
C GLN A 42 10.37 -8.25 4.90
N ALA A 43 10.76 -7.13 4.26
CA ALA A 43 11.40 -6.00 4.93
C ALA A 43 10.63 -4.70 4.66
N GLY A 44 10.69 -3.75 5.60
CA GLY A 44 10.31 -2.36 5.40
C GLY A 44 8.80 -2.06 5.48
N LEU A 45 7.91 -3.04 5.61
CA LEU A 45 6.46 -2.81 5.61
C LEU A 45 6.00 -1.96 6.80
N ASN A 46 6.69 -2.04 7.94
CA ASN A 46 6.40 -1.20 9.11
C ASN A 46 6.85 0.26 8.96
N GLN A 47 7.58 0.60 7.91
CA GLN A 47 7.99 1.96 7.58
C GLN A 47 7.18 2.54 6.39
N ALA A 48 6.35 1.74 5.72
CA ALA A 48 5.45 2.24 4.70
C ALA A 48 4.31 3.08 5.33
N ASP A 49 3.96 4.18 4.70
CA ASP A 49 2.88 5.08 5.14
C ASP A 49 1.51 4.49 4.84
N ILE A 50 1.37 3.94 3.62
CA ILE A 50 0.18 3.22 3.18
C ILE A 50 0.62 1.93 2.49
N VAL A 51 -0.08 0.82 2.77
CA VAL A 51 0.08 -0.44 2.04
C VAL A 51 -1.27 -0.86 1.50
N PHE A 52 -1.35 -1.09 0.19
CA PHE A 52 -2.52 -1.71 -0.46
C PHE A 52 -2.23 -3.20 -0.67
N ASP A 53 -3.06 -4.07 -0.10
CA ASP A 53 -3.02 -5.52 -0.33
C ASP A 53 -4.01 -5.86 -1.44
N LEU A 54 -3.49 -6.30 -2.58
CA LEU A 54 -4.19 -6.36 -3.85
C LEU A 54 -4.33 -7.80 -4.33
N PRO A 55 -5.53 -8.27 -4.68
CA PRO A 55 -5.69 -9.58 -5.29
C PRO A 55 -4.95 -9.65 -6.63
N VAL A 56 -4.21 -10.74 -6.82
CA VAL A 56 -3.47 -11.05 -8.04
C VAL A 56 -3.82 -12.47 -8.52
N GLU A 57 -3.07 -12.98 -9.49
CA GLU A 57 -3.27 -14.29 -10.08
C GLU A 57 -3.27 -15.41 -9.03
N GLY A 58 -4.02 -16.46 -9.28
CA GLY A 58 -4.08 -17.64 -8.43
C GLY A 58 -4.78 -17.42 -7.08
N GLY A 59 -5.51 -16.31 -6.92
CA GLY A 59 -6.18 -15.97 -5.66
C GLY A 59 -5.24 -15.51 -4.57
N LEU A 60 -3.98 -15.26 -4.90
CA LEU A 60 -2.95 -14.69 -4.04
C LEU A 60 -3.09 -13.18 -3.94
N THR A 61 -2.25 -12.55 -3.12
CA THR A 61 -2.17 -11.10 -3.03
C THR A 61 -0.76 -10.59 -3.27
N ARG A 62 -0.66 -9.30 -3.63
CA ARG A 62 0.61 -8.57 -3.77
C ARG A 62 0.45 -7.15 -3.24
N LEU A 63 1.48 -6.65 -2.58
CA LEU A 63 1.43 -5.36 -1.90
C LEU A 63 1.90 -4.23 -2.81
N LEU A 64 1.19 -3.09 -2.78
CA LEU A 64 1.75 -1.80 -3.19
C LEU A 64 2.03 -1.01 -1.91
N ALA A 65 3.29 -0.98 -1.50
CA ALA A 65 3.75 -0.22 -0.35
C ALA A 65 4.16 1.19 -0.78
N VAL A 66 3.67 2.21 -0.09
CA VAL A 66 3.93 3.62 -0.38
C VAL A 66 4.77 4.21 0.74
N PHE A 67 5.92 4.78 0.38
CA PHE A 67 6.87 5.42 1.29
C PHE A 67 6.96 6.91 0.96
N HIS A 68 6.93 7.74 2.00
CA HIS A 68 7.07 9.19 1.87
C HIS A 68 7.61 9.84 3.14
N SER A 69 7.02 9.52 4.31
CA SER A 69 7.28 10.26 5.55
C SER A 69 8.68 10.05 6.13
N GLN A 70 9.32 8.91 5.82
CA GLN A 70 10.62 8.53 6.39
C GLN A 70 11.52 7.78 5.40
N ASP A 71 12.82 7.74 5.69
CA ASP A 71 13.78 6.95 4.93
C ASP A 71 13.82 5.51 5.44
N VAL A 72 13.99 4.58 4.51
CA VAL A 72 13.98 3.13 4.79
C VAL A 72 15.23 2.49 4.20
N GLY A 73 16.00 1.85 5.06
CA GLY A 73 17.28 1.23 4.70
C GLY A 73 17.15 -0.08 3.93
N LEU A 74 16.00 -0.75 4.02
CA LEU A 74 15.72 -1.99 3.26
C LEU A 74 14.22 -2.22 3.18
N PHE A 75 13.70 -2.53 1.99
CA PHE A 75 12.34 -3.02 1.78
C PHE A 75 12.29 -4.03 0.63
N GLY A 76 11.33 -4.92 0.67
CA GLY A 76 11.14 -5.99 -0.30
C GLY A 76 10.65 -7.30 0.32
N PRO A 77 10.63 -8.41 -0.45
CA PRO A 77 11.09 -8.54 -1.85
C PRO A 77 10.26 -7.76 -2.85
N ILE A 78 10.92 -7.10 -3.79
CA ILE A 78 10.25 -6.33 -4.86
C ILE A 78 9.78 -7.30 -5.94
N ARG A 79 8.57 -7.08 -6.45
CA ARG A 79 7.91 -8.00 -7.38
C ARG A 79 7.28 -7.28 -8.58
N SER A 80 6.72 -8.08 -9.49
CA SER A 80 6.13 -7.58 -10.74
C SER A 80 4.91 -6.70 -10.48
N ALA A 81 4.83 -5.60 -11.23
CA ALA A 81 3.68 -4.71 -11.28
C ALA A 81 2.43 -5.41 -11.84
N ARG A 82 1.27 -4.81 -11.59
CA ARG A 82 -0.02 -5.25 -12.12
C ARG A 82 -0.81 -4.04 -12.63
N PRO A 83 -1.77 -4.23 -13.54
CA PRO A 83 -2.49 -3.10 -14.15
C PRO A 83 -3.14 -2.14 -13.15
N VAL A 84 -3.65 -2.65 -12.03
CA VAL A 84 -4.27 -1.83 -10.96
C VAL A 84 -3.29 -0.85 -10.31
N ASP A 85 -1.99 -1.11 -10.40
CA ASP A 85 -0.99 -0.19 -9.82
C ASP A 85 -1.05 1.17 -10.53
N ALA A 86 -1.32 1.22 -11.84
CA ALA A 86 -1.49 2.48 -12.57
C ALA A 86 -2.60 3.34 -11.96
N ASP A 87 -3.77 2.75 -11.70
CA ASP A 87 -4.90 3.45 -11.09
C ASP A 87 -4.57 3.98 -9.68
N LEU A 88 -3.83 3.22 -8.88
CA LEU A 88 -3.43 3.64 -7.53
C LEU A 88 -2.33 4.69 -7.54
N LEU A 89 -1.40 4.63 -8.49
CA LEU A 89 -0.33 5.62 -8.63
C LEU A 89 -0.86 7.02 -8.93
N HIS A 90 -2.00 7.16 -9.62
CA HIS A 90 -2.66 8.45 -9.80
C HIS A 90 -3.05 9.14 -8.47
N LEU A 91 -3.34 8.36 -7.42
CA LEU A 91 -3.61 8.92 -6.08
C LEU A 91 -2.39 9.61 -5.46
N LEU A 92 -1.20 9.29 -5.93
CA LEU A 92 0.07 9.81 -5.41
C LEU A 92 0.57 11.05 -6.15
N GLY A 93 -0.17 11.53 -7.16
CA GLY A 93 0.31 12.58 -8.07
C GLY A 93 1.50 12.10 -8.89
N HIS A 94 2.58 12.91 -8.99
CA HIS A 94 3.82 12.45 -9.58
C HIS A 94 4.59 11.61 -8.56
N ALA A 95 4.62 10.30 -8.74
CA ALA A 95 5.31 9.36 -7.84
C ALA A 95 6.50 8.67 -8.54
N TYR A 96 7.44 8.17 -7.77
CA TYR A 96 8.38 7.16 -8.24
C TYR A 96 7.79 5.78 -7.99
N PHE A 97 7.97 4.83 -8.92
CA PHE A 97 7.41 3.50 -8.78
C PHE A 97 8.43 2.40 -9.08
N ALA A 98 8.76 1.61 -8.06
CA ALA A 98 9.73 0.51 -8.14
C ALA A 98 9.05 -0.86 -8.23
N PHE A 99 9.47 -1.66 -9.20
CA PHE A 99 8.97 -3.03 -9.43
C PHE A 99 10.03 -3.90 -10.13
N SER A 100 9.88 -5.23 -10.07
CA SER A 100 10.89 -6.12 -10.64
C SER A 100 10.58 -6.60 -12.05
N GLY A 101 9.34 -6.51 -12.52
CA GLY A 101 8.95 -7.00 -13.84
C GLY A 101 7.45 -6.83 -14.09
N GLY A 102 6.96 -7.50 -15.13
CA GLY A 102 5.56 -7.52 -15.54
C GLY A 102 5.45 -7.96 -16.99
N THR A 103 4.29 -8.44 -17.41
CA THR A 103 4.01 -8.67 -18.82
C THR A 103 3.76 -7.33 -19.53
N LYS A 104 3.79 -7.31 -20.86
CA LYS A 104 3.47 -6.11 -21.64
C LYS A 104 2.10 -5.52 -21.25
N THR A 105 1.13 -6.39 -20.98
CA THR A 105 -0.23 -5.99 -20.53
C THR A 105 -0.23 -5.36 -19.13
N ASP A 106 0.67 -5.80 -18.24
CA ASP A 106 0.80 -5.23 -16.91
C ASP A 106 1.47 -3.84 -16.96
N LEU A 107 2.49 -3.69 -17.81
CA LEU A 107 3.36 -2.52 -17.85
C LEU A 107 2.78 -1.38 -18.70
N GLY A 108 2.03 -1.68 -19.76
CA GLY A 108 1.44 -0.64 -20.62
C GLY A 108 0.66 0.42 -19.84
N PRO A 109 -0.29 0.09 -18.97
CA PRO A 109 -0.99 1.09 -18.16
C PRO A 109 -0.05 1.95 -17.28
N ILE A 110 1.05 1.37 -16.79
CA ILE A 110 2.00 2.06 -15.93
C ILE A 110 2.85 3.04 -16.75
N THR A 111 3.37 2.61 -17.90
CA THR A 111 4.26 3.42 -18.74
C THR A 111 3.52 4.50 -19.53
N ASP A 112 2.30 4.19 -19.97
CA ASP A 112 1.57 5.00 -20.95
C ASP A 112 0.50 5.89 -20.30
N HIS A 113 0.00 5.52 -19.12
CA HIS A 113 -1.15 6.17 -18.50
C HIS A 113 -0.91 6.63 -17.06
N SER A 114 0.04 6.05 -16.29
CA SER A 114 0.28 6.54 -14.93
C SER A 114 1.13 7.81 -14.93
N ASN A 115 0.95 8.65 -13.90
CA ASN A 115 1.78 9.82 -13.65
C ASN A 115 3.11 9.49 -12.96
N ALA A 116 3.44 8.20 -12.82
CA ALA A 116 4.61 7.75 -12.08
C ALA A 116 5.84 7.63 -12.99
N THR A 117 7.01 7.87 -12.41
CA THR A 117 8.29 7.55 -13.03
C THR A 117 8.67 6.11 -12.71
N PRO A 118 8.64 5.19 -13.69
CA PRO A 118 8.90 3.78 -13.43
C PRO A 118 10.40 3.52 -13.20
N MET A 119 10.71 2.72 -12.19
CA MET A 119 12.02 2.15 -11.91
C MET A 119 11.89 0.63 -11.96
N TRP A 120 12.33 0.06 -13.04
CA TRP A 120 12.15 -1.35 -13.36
C TRP A 120 13.47 -2.09 -13.20
N TRP A 121 13.51 -3.11 -12.35
CA TRP A 121 14.74 -3.85 -12.05
C TRP A 121 15.39 -4.45 -13.29
N ASP A 122 14.63 -5.04 -14.22
CA ASP A 122 15.20 -5.63 -15.44
C ASP A 122 15.90 -4.59 -16.35
N VAL A 123 15.55 -3.30 -16.21
CA VAL A 123 16.12 -2.20 -17.00
C VAL A 123 17.18 -1.43 -16.22
N THR A 124 17.03 -1.35 -14.91
CA THR A 124 17.86 -0.50 -14.04
C THR A 124 18.31 -1.24 -12.77
N PRO A 125 18.99 -2.40 -12.92
CA PRO A 125 19.34 -3.25 -11.78
C PRO A 125 20.22 -2.56 -10.73
N SER A 126 21.00 -1.54 -11.13
CA SER A 126 21.85 -0.78 -10.21
C SER A 126 21.10 0.04 -9.16
N LEU A 127 19.79 0.24 -9.32
CA LEU A 127 18.94 0.93 -8.34
C LEU A 127 18.41 -0.01 -7.24
N PHE A 128 18.74 -1.29 -7.31
CA PHE A 128 18.18 -2.32 -6.44
C PHE A 128 19.27 -3.09 -5.71
N VAL A 129 18.89 -3.77 -4.65
CA VAL A 129 19.75 -4.62 -3.83
C VAL A 129 19.37 -6.08 -4.06
N ILE A 130 20.35 -6.93 -4.35
CA ILE A 130 20.13 -8.38 -4.47
C ILE A 130 20.53 -9.06 -3.16
N ARG A 131 19.57 -9.75 -2.55
CA ARG A 131 19.77 -10.57 -1.35
C ARG A 131 19.95 -12.03 -1.73
N LYS A 132 21.07 -12.62 -1.30
CA LYS A 132 21.39 -14.02 -1.60
C LYS A 132 20.71 -15.02 -0.66
N ASP A 133 20.17 -14.56 0.46
CA ASP A 133 19.40 -15.34 1.44
C ASP A 133 17.92 -15.51 1.06
N HIS A 134 17.51 -14.93 -0.07
CA HIS A 134 16.21 -15.14 -0.69
C HIS A 134 16.36 -15.84 -2.04
N ALA A 135 15.58 -16.90 -2.24
CA ALA A 135 15.56 -17.63 -3.51
C ALA A 135 14.95 -16.78 -4.64
N VAL A 136 15.39 -17.02 -5.88
CA VAL A 136 14.73 -16.48 -7.09
C VAL A 136 13.28 -16.97 -7.10
N PRO A 137 12.29 -16.11 -7.32
CA PRO A 137 12.35 -14.73 -7.77
C PRO A 137 12.18 -13.68 -6.64
N HIS A 138 12.49 -14.00 -5.39
CA HIS A 138 12.25 -13.16 -4.21
C HIS A 138 13.51 -12.44 -3.70
N GLN A 139 14.56 -12.33 -4.53
CA GLN A 139 15.87 -11.77 -4.14
C GLN A 139 16.04 -10.27 -4.33
N VAL A 140 15.07 -9.58 -4.97
CA VAL A 140 15.17 -8.15 -5.31
C VAL A 140 14.63 -7.29 -4.18
N PHE A 141 15.47 -6.41 -3.65
CA PHE A 141 15.14 -5.46 -2.58
C PHE A 141 15.53 -4.05 -2.99
N GLY A 142 15.19 -3.06 -2.18
CA GLY A 142 15.54 -1.66 -2.42
C GLY A 142 15.74 -0.88 -1.13
N THR A 143 16.23 0.36 -1.29
CA THR A 143 16.29 1.37 -0.25
C THR A 143 15.67 2.66 -0.74
N THR A 144 15.11 3.49 0.14
CA THR A 144 14.59 4.81 -0.26
C THR A 144 15.68 5.66 -0.89
N ALA A 145 16.90 5.63 -0.34
CA ALA A 145 18.01 6.42 -0.84
C ALA A 145 18.33 6.14 -2.32
N MET A 146 18.45 4.85 -2.70
CA MET A 146 18.77 4.47 -4.08
C MET A 146 17.63 4.82 -5.05
N LEU A 147 16.39 4.54 -4.65
CA LEU A 147 15.23 4.75 -5.52
C LEU A 147 14.86 6.23 -5.65
N TYR A 148 14.98 7.05 -4.60
CA TYR A 148 14.82 8.50 -4.74
C TYR A 148 15.91 9.10 -5.63
N ALA A 149 17.18 8.71 -5.45
CA ALA A 149 18.26 9.17 -6.32
C ALA A 149 18.04 8.77 -7.79
N GLY A 150 17.60 7.52 -8.03
CA GLY A 150 17.28 7.03 -9.37
C GLY A 150 16.07 7.73 -10.00
N GLY A 151 15.04 8.01 -9.23
CA GLY A 151 13.86 8.76 -9.67
C GLY A 151 14.19 10.22 -10.00
N GLU A 152 14.94 10.90 -9.13
CA GLU A 152 15.40 12.28 -9.33
C GLU A 152 16.24 12.45 -10.58
N GLN A 153 17.10 11.47 -10.93
CA GLN A 153 17.88 11.49 -12.17
C GLN A 153 17.01 11.36 -13.43
N ARG A 154 15.85 10.66 -13.35
CA ARG A 154 14.96 10.40 -14.50
C ARG A 154 13.93 11.50 -14.70
N ALA A 155 13.29 11.89 -13.64
CA ALA A 155 12.24 12.91 -13.65
C ALA A 155 12.26 13.65 -12.30
N PRO A 156 13.07 14.69 -12.17
CA PRO A 156 13.17 15.47 -10.94
C PRO A 156 11.82 15.99 -10.49
N SER A 157 11.48 15.79 -9.21
CA SER A 157 10.24 16.28 -8.64
C SER A 157 10.43 16.72 -7.19
N LYS A 158 9.87 17.88 -6.86
CA LYS A 158 9.79 18.42 -5.51
C LYS A 158 8.35 18.51 -5.00
N THR A 159 7.44 17.83 -5.69
CA THR A 159 6.01 17.87 -5.35
C THR A 159 5.65 16.70 -4.44
N PRO A 160 5.22 16.96 -3.20
CA PRO A 160 4.74 15.93 -2.31
C PRO A 160 3.42 15.33 -2.84
N PRO A 161 3.05 14.11 -2.43
CA PRO A 161 1.79 13.50 -2.82
C PRO A 161 0.61 14.29 -2.25
N PRO A 162 -0.55 14.28 -2.90
CA PRO A 162 -1.79 14.76 -2.29
C PRO A 162 -2.23 13.81 -1.16
N ALA A 163 -3.06 14.30 -0.25
CA ALA A 163 -3.67 13.46 0.77
C ALA A 163 -4.65 12.47 0.13
N ILE A 164 -4.43 11.17 0.35
CA ILE A 164 -5.34 10.11 -0.12
C ILE A 164 -6.54 10.03 0.82
N PHE A 165 -6.33 10.12 2.13
CA PHE A 165 -7.35 10.03 3.16
C PHE A 165 -7.39 11.31 4.00
N SER A 166 -8.50 11.49 4.71
CA SER A 166 -8.60 12.50 5.78
C SER A 166 -8.12 11.90 7.09
N TYR A 167 -7.45 12.71 7.93
CA TYR A 167 -6.94 12.28 9.23
C TYR A 167 -7.50 13.14 10.35
N ALA A 168 -7.88 12.52 11.47
CA ALA A 168 -8.30 13.21 12.69
C ALA A 168 -8.03 12.34 13.93
N ALA A 169 -7.62 12.94 15.04
CA ALA A 169 -7.43 12.21 16.29
C ALA A 169 -8.76 11.74 16.90
N ALA A 170 -9.82 12.54 16.75
CA ALA A 170 -11.15 12.22 17.27
C ALA A 170 -11.71 10.94 16.66
N THR A 171 -12.36 10.12 17.49
CA THR A 171 -13.05 8.91 17.06
C THR A 171 -14.30 9.26 16.24
N PRO A 172 -14.53 8.64 15.09
CA PRO A 172 -15.74 8.86 14.32
C PRO A 172 -17.02 8.49 15.10
N VAL A 173 -18.08 9.26 14.90
CA VAL A 173 -19.39 8.98 15.51
C VAL A 173 -19.96 7.67 14.96
N GLY A 174 -20.60 6.88 15.83
CA GLY A 174 -21.22 5.60 15.46
C GLY A 174 -20.23 4.43 15.30
N ALA A 175 -19.00 4.58 15.79
CA ALA A 175 -18.02 3.51 15.81
C ALA A 175 -18.44 2.39 16.78
N ALA A 176 -18.32 1.12 16.33
CA ALA A 176 -18.55 -0.06 17.15
C ALA A 176 -17.21 -0.73 17.52
N THR A 177 -17.17 -1.49 18.62
CA THR A 177 -15.99 -2.28 18.97
C THR A 177 -15.73 -3.34 17.92
N ALA A 178 -14.47 -3.45 17.46
CA ALA A 178 -14.03 -4.48 16.52
C ALA A 178 -12.52 -4.69 16.70
N LYS A 179 -12.16 -5.80 17.31
CA LYS A 179 -10.78 -6.10 17.67
C LYS A 179 -10.09 -7.04 16.69
N ASN A 180 -10.86 -7.88 16.01
CA ASN A 180 -10.31 -8.82 15.03
C ASN A 180 -10.99 -8.62 13.68
N ILE A 181 -10.19 -8.73 12.63
CA ILE A 181 -10.61 -8.54 11.25
C ILE A 181 -9.99 -9.67 10.43
N THR A 182 -10.75 -10.27 9.53
CA THR A 182 -10.22 -11.22 8.56
C THR A 182 -10.72 -10.85 7.17
N ALA A 183 -9.80 -10.56 6.27
CA ALA A 183 -10.01 -10.39 4.84
C ALA A 183 -9.57 -11.68 4.14
N GLN A 184 -10.55 -12.48 3.67
CA GLN A 184 -10.30 -13.77 3.01
C GLN A 184 -10.27 -13.56 1.50
N TYR A 185 -9.12 -13.79 0.88
CA TYR A 185 -8.95 -13.94 -0.57
C TYR A 185 -9.11 -15.42 -0.95
N ASP A 186 -8.98 -15.76 -2.25
CA ASP A 186 -9.18 -17.15 -2.68
C ASP A 186 -8.08 -18.09 -2.15
N ALA A 187 -6.81 -17.66 -2.20
CA ALA A 187 -5.68 -18.46 -1.73
C ALA A 187 -4.81 -17.72 -0.68
N ALA A 188 -5.26 -16.59 -0.15
CA ALA A 188 -4.56 -15.83 0.88
C ALA A 188 -5.54 -15.28 1.92
N THR A 189 -5.04 -14.98 3.11
CA THR A 189 -5.84 -14.40 4.19
C THR A 189 -5.02 -13.33 4.91
N GLY A 190 -5.51 -12.09 4.91
CA GLY A 190 -5.03 -11.04 5.79
C GLY A 190 -5.89 -10.99 7.06
N ALA A 191 -5.30 -11.23 8.22
CA ALA A 191 -6.01 -11.16 9.49
C ALA A 191 -5.32 -10.17 10.44
N TRP A 192 -6.10 -9.44 11.23
CA TRP A 192 -5.64 -8.37 12.09
C TRP A 192 -6.21 -8.50 13.48
N SER A 193 -5.39 -8.24 14.49
CA SER A 193 -5.83 -8.23 15.90
C SER A 193 -5.37 -6.95 16.58
N TRP A 194 -6.29 -6.26 17.28
CA TRP A 194 -6.00 -5.07 18.06
C TRP A 194 -5.33 -5.42 19.40
N ASN A 195 -4.11 -4.93 19.62
CA ASN A 195 -3.33 -5.21 20.83
C ASN A 195 -3.43 -4.12 21.91
N GLY A 196 -4.35 -3.16 21.78
CA GLY A 196 -4.47 -1.99 22.66
C GLY A 196 -3.79 -0.72 22.15
N LYS A 197 -2.89 -0.84 21.14
CA LYS A 197 -2.13 0.27 20.58
C LYS A 197 -2.19 0.33 19.04
N GLN A 198 -2.14 -0.82 18.37
CA GLN A 198 -2.15 -0.97 16.92
C GLN A 198 -2.73 -2.32 16.53
N TYR A 199 -3.09 -2.48 15.26
CA TYR A 199 -3.45 -3.76 14.68
C TYR A 199 -2.19 -4.53 14.29
N LEU A 200 -2.07 -5.80 14.70
CA LEU A 200 -1.02 -6.73 14.32
C LEU A 200 -1.53 -7.66 13.23
N ARG A 201 -0.72 -7.85 12.18
CA ARG A 201 -1.09 -8.66 11.02
C ARG A 201 -0.70 -10.12 11.18
N ASN A 202 -1.60 -11.01 10.79
CA ASN A 202 -1.31 -12.40 10.46
C ASN A 202 -1.56 -12.61 8.97
N GLN A 203 -0.67 -13.33 8.31
CA GLN A 203 -0.80 -13.70 6.91
C GLN A 203 -1.01 -15.21 6.80
N SER A 204 -2.14 -15.63 6.23
CA SER A 204 -2.46 -17.05 6.00
C SER A 204 -2.25 -17.95 7.24
N GLY A 205 -2.69 -17.45 8.42
CA GLY A 205 -2.65 -18.18 9.68
C GLY A 205 -1.36 -18.05 10.50
N HIS A 206 -0.35 -17.32 9.99
CA HIS A 206 0.93 -17.09 10.70
C HIS A 206 1.11 -15.61 11.02
N ALA A 207 1.80 -15.30 12.12
CA ALA A 207 2.23 -13.93 12.39
C ALA A 207 3.09 -13.43 11.23
N ASP A 208 2.72 -12.29 10.65
CA ASP A 208 3.43 -11.69 9.52
C ASP A 208 4.69 -10.98 10.02
N MET A 209 5.79 -11.75 10.12
CA MET A 209 7.05 -11.30 10.70
C MET A 209 7.95 -10.70 9.62
N LEU A 210 8.59 -9.58 9.95
CA LEU A 210 9.60 -8.94 9.10
C LEU A 210 11.01 -9.44 9.41
N ILE A 211 11.96 -9.18 8.51
CA ILE A 211 13.38 -9.54 8.66
C ILE A 211 13.98 -8.99 9.97
N ASP A 212 13.52 -7.83 10.44
CA ASP A 212 13.98 -7.20 11.67
C ASP A 212 13.39 -7.82 12.96
N GLY A 213 12.60 -8.87 12.83
CA GLY A 213 11.94 -9.56 13.94
C GLY A 213 10.65 -8.88 14.44
N SER A 214 10.25 -7.75 13.87
CA SER A 214 8.96 -7.12 14.20
C SER A 214 7.80 -7.76 13.45
N GLN A 215 6.61 -7.80 14.06
CA GLN A 215 5.39 -8.18 13.35
C GLN A 215 4.84 -6.99 12.58
N VAL A 216 4.32 -7.22 11.36
CA VAL A 216 3.63 -6.20 10.56
C VAL A 216 2.47 -5.63 11.36
N SER A 217 2.38 -4.30 11.38
CA SER A 217 1.39 -3.58 12.16
C SER A 217 0.88 -2.33 11.44
N ALA A 218 -0.31 -1.88 11.80
CA ALA A 218 -0.91 -0.65 11.28
C ALA A 218 -1.69 0.09 12.36
N THR A 219 -1.75 1.41 12.25
CA THR A 219 -2.63 2.27 13.06
C THR A 219 -4.08 2.14 12.60
N ASN A 220 -4.27 2.10 11.27
CA ASN A 220 -5.56 1.93 10.65
C ASN A 220 -5.55 0.71 9.73
N VAL A 221 -6.66 -0.03 9.71
CA VAL A 221 -6.94 -1.04 8.70
C VAL A 221 -8.22 -0.61 7.97
N VAL A 222 -8.16 -0.55 6.64
CA VAL A 222 -9.29 -0.21 5.78
C VAL A 222 -9.60 -1.43 4.91
N VAL A 223 -10.80 -1.99 5.00
CA VAL A 223 -11.23 -3.04 4.07
C VAL A 223 -12.12 -2.42 3.02
N MET A 224 -11.63 -2.34 1.79
CA MET A 224 -12.36 -1.81 0.63
C MET A 224 -12.97 -2.96 -0.18
N SER A 225 -14.29 -3.01 -0.29
CA SER A 225 -14.99 -3.94 -1.16
C SER A 225 -15.01 -3.40 -2.59
N VAL A 226 -14.41 -4.14 -3.53
CA VAL A 226 -14.27 -3.72 -4.92
C VAL A 226 -14.75 -4.80 -5.89
N ALA A 227 -15.32 -4.41 -7.03
CA ALA A 227 -15.52 -5.33 -8.12
C ALA A 227 -14.17 -5.75 -8.72
N VAL A 228 -14.07 -6.99 -9.16
CA VAL A 228 -12.88 -7.50 -9.85
C VAL A 228 -13.26 -7.93 -11.26
N ARG A 229 -12.57 -7.38 -12.25
CA ARG A 229 -12.76 -7.71 -13.66
C ARG A 229 -11.66 -8.69 -14.12
N ASN A 230 -12.02 -9.64 -14.95
CA ASN A 230 -11.07 -10.42 -15.70
C ASN A 230 -10.54 -9.59 -16.88
N THR A 231 -9.23 -9.38 -16.95
CA THR A 231 -8.61 -8.58 -18.04
C THR A 231 -8.56 -9.35 -19.38
N GLY A 232 -8.72 -10.68 -19.35
CA GLY A 232 -8.43 -11.56 -20.48
C GLY A 232 -6.94 -11.85 -20.65
N ALA A 233 -6.05 -11.05 -20.05
CA ALA A 233 -4.62 -11.30 -20.04
C ALA A 233 -4.27 -12.47 -19.12
N ARG A 234 -3.13 -13.12 -19.41
CA ARG A 234 -2.60 -14.23 -18.61
C ARG A 234 -1.15 -13.92 -18.22
N ASP A 235 -0.76 -14.35 -17.03
CA ASP A 235 0.63 -14.28 -16.57
C ASP A 235 1.51 -15.33 -17.30
N SER A 236 2.77 -15.40 -16.94
CA SER A 236 3.73 -16.37 -17.51
C SER A 236 3.39 -17.84 -17.23
N HIS A 237 2.48 -18.12 -16.31
CA HIS A 237 1.99 -19.45 -15.96
C HIS A 237 0.61 -19.75 -16.59
N GLY A 238 0.09 -18.84 -17.41
CA GLY A 238 -1.22 -19.00 -18.05
C GLY A 238 -2.42 -18.64 -17.15
N THR A 239 -2.19 -18.13 -15.94
CA THR A 239 -3.25 -17.74 -15.00
C THR A 239 -3.80 -16.35 -15.36
N VAL A 240 -5.11 -16.21 -15.28
CA VAL A 240 -5.80 -14.95 -15.60
C VAL A 240 -5.39 -13.84 -14.64
N VAL A 241 -5.06 -12.66 -15.18
CA VAL A 241 -4.73 -11.45 -14.42
C VAL A 241 -6.04 -10.76 -14.00
N PRO A 242 -6.34 -10.70 -12.69
CA PRO A 242 -7.48 -9.95 -12.19
C PRO A 242 -7.19 -8.44 -12.18
N LEU A 243 -8.23 -7.62 -12.37
CA LEU A 243 -8.19 -6.17 -12.22
C LEU A 243 -9.20 -5.73 -11.16
N PRO A 244 -8.76 -5.49 -9.93
CA PRO A 244 -9.61 -4.82 -8.93
C PRO A 244 -9.96 -3.40 -9.40
N LEU A 245 -11.24 -3.05 -9.38
CA LEU A 245 -11.71 -1.73 -9.82
C LEU A 245 -11.67 -0.76 -8.64
N VAL A 246 -10.60 0.03 -8.55
CA VAL A 246 -10.35 1.01 -7.49
C VAL A 246 -10.77 2.44 -7.87
N ILE A 247 -11.43 2.59 -9.02
CA ILE A 247 -12.15 3.79 -9.47
C ILE A 247 -13.63 3.46 -9.46
N GLY A 248 -14.46 4.30 -8.84
CA GLY A 248 -15.88 4.06 -8.63
C GLY A 248 -16.28 4.23 -7.16
N SER A 249 -17.08 3.32 -6.65
CA SER A 249 -17.51 3.31 -5.25
C SER A 249 -17.86 1.90 -4.77
N GLY A 250 -17.86 1.70 -3.46
CA GLY A 250 -18.21 0.42 -2.85
C GLY A 250 -18.30 0.52 -1.33
N GLN A 251 -18.59 -0.61 -0.68
CA GLN A 251 -18.60 -0.67 0.77
C GLN A 251 -17.18 -0.55 1.32
N VAL A 252 -17.07 0.04 2.53
CA VAL A 252 -15.81 0.14 3.27
C VAL A 252 -16.04 -0.12 4.75
N TRP A 253 -15.07 -0.75 5.39
CA TRP A 253 -14.95 -0.89 6.84
C TRP A 253 -13.62 -0.26 7.25
N VAL A 254 -13.69 0.72 8.14
CA VAL A 254 -12.52 1.45 8.64
C VAL A 254 -12.30 1.07 10.09
N PHE A 255 -11.13 0.50 10.38
CA PHE A 255 -10.74 0.07 11.71
C PHE A 255 -9.63 0.96 12.24
N ARG A 256 -9.85 1.52 13.42
CA ARG A 256 -8.89 2.38 14.14
C ARG A 256 -9.17 2.32 15.65
N ASN A 257 -8.12 2.33 16.47
CA ASN A 257 -8.24 2.34 17.94
C ASN A 257 -9.12 1.22 18.53
N GLY A 258 -9.14 0.03 17.91
CA GLY A 258 -9.99 -1.09 18.33
C GLY A 258 -11.48 -0.91 18.03
N LEU A 259 -11.82 0.06 17.18
CA LEU A 259 -13.18 0.41 16.77
C LEU A 259 -13.32 0.29 15.25
N MET A 260 -14.55 0.12 14.78
CA MET A 260 -14.91 0.02 13.37
C MET A 260 -16.02 1.01 13.00
N VAL A 261 -15.88 1.63 11.83
CA VAL A 261 -16.97 2.37 11.16
C VAL A 261 -17.21 1.75 9.80
N LYS A 262 -18.45 1.34 9.53
CA LYS A 262 -18.88 0.89 8.20
C LYS A 262 -19.39 2.07 7.38
N GLY A 263 -19.08 2.08 6.08
CA GLY A 263 -19.48 3.16 5.19
C GLY A 263 -19.29 2.83 3.72
N THR A 264 -19.02 3.84 2.93
CA THR A 264 -18.82 3.76 1.48
C THR A 264 -17.52 4.47 1.10
N TRP A 265 -16.69 3.84 0.28
CA TRP A 265 -15.61 4.54 -0.40
C TRP A 265 -16.10 5.09 -1.75
N SER A 266 -15.51 6.20 -2.20
CA SER A 266 -15.81 6.82 -3.49
C SER A 266 -14.54 7.42 -4.10
N ARG A 267 -14.32 7.11 -5.37
CA ARG A 267 -13.30 7.68 -6.25
C ARG A 267 -13.86 7.73 -7.66
N PRO A 268 -14.56 8.81 -8.04
CA PRO A 268 -15.35 8.86 -9.29
C PRO A 268 -14.51 8.91 -10.58
N SER A 269 -13.23 9.23 -10.50
CA SER A 269 -12.30 9.26 -11.65
C SER A 269 -10.87 9.01 -11.21
N GLU A 270 -9.96 8.80 -12.15
CA GLU A 270 -8.51 8.65 -11.90
C GLU A 270 -7.91 9.83 -11.14
N ALA A 271 -8.29 11.06 -11.53
CA ALA A 271 -7.80 12.29 -10.91
C ALA A 271 -8.44 12.58 -9.54
N ALA A 272 -9.51 11.89 -9.17
CA ALA A 272 -10.18 12.13 -7.91
C ALA A 272 -9.44 11.47 -6.74
N SER A 273 -9.37 12.17 -5.60
CA SER A 273 -8.93 11.59 -4.34
C SER A 273 -9.94 10.54 -3.85
N MET A 274 -9.46 9.57 -3.10
CA MET A 274 -10.31 8.59 -2.44
C MET A 274 -10.97 9.19 -1.20
N LYS A 275 -12.29 9.05 -1.10
CA LYS A 275 -13.06 9.54 0.05
C LYS A 275 -13.81 8.39 0.71
N LEU A 276 -13.88 8.41 2.03
CA LEU A 276 -14.59 7.44 2.86
C LEU A 276 -15.74 8.15 3.56
N PHE A 277 -16.95 7.64 3.43
CA PHE A 277 -18.15 8.25 3.96
C PHE A 277 -18.91 7.30 4.89
N THR A 278 -19.45 7.83 5.96
CA THR A 278 -20.46 7.14 6.79
C THR A 278 -21.77 7.01 6.02
N SER A 279 -22.73 6.24 6.56
CA SER A 279 -24.06 6.08 5.95
C SER A 279 -24.86 7.39 5.84
N ASN A 280 -24.54 8.38 6.68
CA ASN A 280 -25.14 9.73 6.63
C ASN A 280 -24.32 10.75 5.83
N GLY A 281 -23.32 10.31 5.06
CA GLY A 281 -22.55 11.16 4.15
C GLY A 281 -21.41 11.96 4.79
N GLN A 282 -21.10 11.75 6.07
CA GLN A 282 -19.96 12.41 6.72
C GLN A 282 -18.64 11.69 6.36
N ILE A 283 -17.54 12.45 6.30
CA ILE A 283 -16.21 11.89 6.05
C ILE A 283 -15.80 10.98 7.23
N ILE A 284 -15.33 9.77 6.92
CA ILE A 284 -14.65 8.91 7.89
C ILE A 284 -13.17 9.24 7.84
N ALA A 285 -12.69 9.94 8.87
CA ALA A 285 -11.28 10.24 9.02
C ALA A 285 -10.53 9.06 9.66
N LEU A 286 -9.32 8.78 9.20
CA LEU A 286 -8.39 7.84 9.79
C LEU A 286 -7.69 8.45 11.02
N ALA A 287 -7.15 7.64 11.92
CA ALA A 287 -6.25 8.10 12.95
C ALA A 287 -4.91 8.51 12.31
N PRO A 288 -4.25 9.60 12.77
CA PRO A 288 -2.89 9.87 12.31
C PRO A 288 -1.98 8.65 12.54
N GLY A 289 -1.31 8.21 11.48
CA GLY A 289 -0.47 7.01 11.49
C GLY A 289 -0.57 6.19 10.21
N ARG A 290 0.12 5.06 10.19
CA ARG A 290 0.20 4.16 9.04
C ARG A 290 -1.12 3.48 8.76
N THR A 291 -1.43 3.28 7.47
CA THR A 291 -2.67 2.66 7.02
C THR A 291 -2.41 1.43 6.17
N TRP A 292 -3.11 0.35 6.46
CA TRP A 292 -3.20 -0.82 5.60
C TRP A 292 -4.57 -0.92 4.95
N VAL A 293 -4.61 -1.12 3.64
CA VAL A 293 -5.83 -1.21 2.84
C VAL A 293 -5.94 -2.61 2.25
N GLU A 294 -6.87 -3.42 2.77
CA GLU A 294 -7.26 -4.70 2.19
C GLU A 294 -8.23 -4.42 1.03
N VAL A 295 -7.79 -4.63 -0.20
CA VAL A 295 -8.64 -4.47 -1.40
C VAL A 295 -9.35 -5.80 -1.67
N LEU A 296 -10.52 -5.97 -1.06
CA LEU A 296 -11.24 -7.24 -1.02
C LEU A 296 -12.25 -7.34 -2.17
N PRO A 297 -12.25 -8.44 -2.95
CA PRO A 297 -13.30 -8.68 -3.94
C PRO A 297 -14.71 -8.61 -3.33
N ASN A 298 -15.64 -7.92 -3.98
CA ASN A 298 -17.01 -7.70 -3.47
C ASN A 298 -17.89 -8.97 -3.41
N THR A 299 -17.37 -10.08 -3.89
CA THR A 299 -17.96 -11.42 -3.70
C THR A 299 -17.69 -11.97 -2.29
N ARG A 300 -16.89 -11.27 -1.48
CA ARG A 300 -16.52 -11.65 -0.12
C ARG A 300 -16.78 -10.49 0.84
N LEU A 301 -17.04 -10.83 2.11
CA LEU A 301 -17.17 -9.87 3.20
C LEU A 301 -16.08 -10.12 4.24
N PRO A 302 -15.59 -9.07 4.92
CA PRO A 302 -14.67 -9.26 6.03
C PRO A 302 -15.41 -9.95 7.19
N GLN A 303 -14.70 -10.83 7.91
CA GLN A 303 -15.15 -11.36 9.19
C GLN A 303 -14.64 -10.41 10.28
N ILE A 304 -15.52 -10.06 11.24
CA ILE A 304 -15.25 -9.02 12.26
C ILE A 304 -15.73 -9.53 13.61
N SER A 305 -14.88 -9.36 14.67
CA SER A 305 -15.24 -9.70 16.05
C SER A 305 -14.55 -8.77 17.08
#